data_27af812de0412c38c67f5bc4bfa8af11
#
_entry.id   27af812de0412c38c67f5bc4bfa8af11
#
_cell.length_a   1.000
_cell.length_b   1.000
_cell.length_c   1.000
_cell.angle_alpha   90.00
_cell.angle_beta   90.00
_cell.angle_gamma   90.00
#
_symmetry.space_group_name_H-M   'P 1'
#
loop_
_entity.id
_entity.type
_entity.pdbx_description
1 polymer ?
#
loop_
_entity_poly.entity_id
_entity_poly.type
_entity_poly.pdbx_seq_one_letter_code
_entity_poly.pdbx_strand_id
1 'polypeptide(L)'
;MGKYRQILALAAGSLLGSTFAQPSLADDGERLLRLDHYIGVRSTVPAIAGQTAAIYAREVVRAGTGLRNRASANRVVLFVHGAGTPAEVSFDVPYQDYSWMEYLARAGFDVFAMDTTGYGRSTRPPAMNDPCNLSSEQQLALAPGGATEPCSPSYGQNMATIASDWHDIGTVVDHLLALRNVSQLSMVAWSLGGPRAAGYSAQHPDKVQKLVLLAPAYSRDTAATPPAQVPAKGPAMNIQSRADLVALWNRQVGCPGQYEQAVFDAVWSAMIESDPVGATWGTGVRRAPQVTNWGWTSEVVSATRTPTLMVTGAHDKQVLPTRVHDFYADLGANRKVLIDLACSSHNAMWEKNHLLLFQSSLEWLTKGTVNGMETGTVRLGY
;
A
#
# COMPACT_ATOMS: atom_id res chain seq x y z
N MET A 1 63.68 -71.77 -31.04
CA MET A 1 63.19 -70.82 -31.99
C MET A 1 61.69 -70.65 -31.73
N GLY A 2 61.34 -69.73 -30.84
CA GLY A 2 59.95 -69.52 -30.42
C GLY A 2 59.58 -68.04 -30.64
N LYS A 3 58.57 -67.78 -31.45
CA LYS A 3 58.03 -66.45 -31.68
C LYS A 3 56.99 -66.05 -30.71
N TYR A 4 57.26 -65.05 -29.89
CA TYR A 4 56.25 -64.41 -29.04
C TYR A 4 55.43 -63.41 -29.85
N ARG A 5 54.08 -63.55 -29.89
CA ARG A 5 53.15 -62.57 -30.36
C ARG A 5 52.67 -61.74 -29.15
N GLN A 6 52.88 -60.45 -29.21
CA GLN A 6 52.30 -59.50 -28.30
C GLN A 6 50.90 -59.11 -28.79
N ILE A 7 49.90 -59.21 -27.88
CA ILE A 7 48.53 -58.74 -28.12
C ILE A 7 48.41 -57.36 -27.45
N LEU A 8 48.19 -56.32 -28.24
CA LEU A 8 47.81 -55.02 -27.72
C LEU A 8 46.31 -55.02 -27.42
N ALA A 9 45.93 -54.76 -26.16
CA ALA A 9 44.58 -54.48 -25.72
C ALA A 9 44.36 -52.97 -25.78
N LEU A 10 43.44 -52.50 -26.64
CA LEU A 10 42.95 -51.13 -26.63
C LEU A 10 41.87 -51.01 -25.52
N ALA A 11 42.15 -50.17 -24.53
CA ALA A 11 41.16 -49.76 -23.56
C ALA A 11 40.44 -48.54 -24.13
N ALA A 12 39.15 -48.69 -24.47
CA ALA A 12 38.24 -47.56 -24.78
C ALA A 12 37.77 -46.91 -23.51
N GLY A 13 38.29 -45.75 -23.15
CA GLY A 13 37.82 -44.92 -22.07
C GLY A 13 36.56 -44.17 -22.48
N SER A 14 35.43 -44.50 -21.81
CA SER A 14 34.17 -43.74 -21.95
C SER A 14 34.26 -42.45 -21.14
N LEU A 15 34.40 -41.33 -21.80
CA LEU A 15 34.21 -39.97 -21.21
C LEU A 15 32.72 -39.76 -20.96
N LEU A 16 32.28 -39.93 -19.70
CA LEU A 16 30.99 -39.43 -19.24
C LEU A 16 31.05 -37.90 -19.17
N GLY A 17 30.57 -37.23 -20.20
CA GLY A 17 30.37 -35.78 -20.24
C GLY A 17 29.23 -35.42 -19.29
N SER A 18 29.58 -34.85 -18.13
CA SER A 18 28.60 -34.18 -17.25
C SER A 18 28.11 -32.92 -17.97
N THR A 19 26.95 -32.99 -18.58
CA THR A 19 26.25 -31.78 -19.05
C THR A 19 25.76 -31.02 -17.84
N PHE A 20 26.49 -30.00 -17.43
CA PHE A 20 25.94 -28.97 -16.55
C PHE A 20 24.82 -28.29 -17.34
N ALA A 21 23.58 -28.53 -16.94
CA ALA A 21 22.44 -27.75 -17.43
C ALA A 21 22.68 -26.29 -17.05
N GLN A 22 23.01 -25.45 -18.02
CA GLN A 22 23.00 -24.01 -17.80
C GLN A 22 21.57 -23.60 -17.50
N PRO A 23 21.30 -22.81 -16.43
CA PRO A 23 19.98 -22.25 -16.22
C PRO A 23 19.59 -21.46 -17.46
N SER A 24 18.42 -21.72 -17.99
CA SER A 24 17.95 -21.05 -19.20
C SER A 24 17.75 -19.56 -18.90
N LEU A 25 18.26 -18.67 -19.75
CA LEU A 25 18.05 -17.21 -19.67
C LEU A 25 16.56 -16.81 -19.70
N ALA A 26 15.65 -17.74 -20.02
CA ALA A 26 14.20 -17.58 -19.96
C ALA A 26 13.67 -17.49 -18.51
N ASP A 27 14.35 -18.13 -17.55
CA ASP A 27 13.95 -18.16 -16.14
C ASP A 27 14.29 -16.83 -15.43
N ASP A 28 15.35 -16.15 -15.85
CA ASP A 28 15.75 -14.86 -15.29
C ASP A 28 14.75 -13.71 -15.60
N GLY A 29 14.03 -13.79 -16.70
CA GLY A 29 13.03 -12.77 -17.11
C GLY A 29 11.76 -12.79 -16.24
N GLU A 30 11.43 -13.92 -15.62
CA GLU A 30 10.28 -14.10 -14.73
C GLU A 30 10.62 -13.78 -13.26
N ARG A 31 11.90 -13.65 -12.93
CA ARG A 31 12.34 -13.27 -11.58
C ARG A 31 11.81 -11.89 -11.22
N LEU A 32 11.28 -11.73 -9.99
CA LEU A 32 10.85 -10.44 -9.48
C LEU A 32 12.05 -9.64 -8.95
N LEU A 33 12.06 -8.37 -9.31
CA LEU A 33 12.93 -7.35 -8.72
C LEU A 33 12.12 -6.49 -7.75
N ARG A 34 12.76 -6.08 -6.66
CA ARG A 34 12.30 -5.04 -5.76
C ARG A 34 13.27 -3.88 -5.84
N LEU A 35 12.79 -2.71 -6.23
CA LEU A 35 13.58 -1.51 -6.42
C LEU A 35 13.03 -0.39 -5.55
N ASP A 36 13.91 0.38 -4.95
CA ASP A 36 13.54 1.51 -4.10
C ASP A 36 13.83 2.82 -4.84
N HIS A 37 12.81 3.67 -4.96
CA HIS A 37 12.88 4.98 -5.59
C HIS A 37 12.72 6.06 -4.52
N TYR A 38 13.49 7.15 -4.65
CA TYR A 38 13.36 8.36 -3.84
C TYR A 38 13.12 9.54 -4.77
N ILE A 39 11.89 10.02 -4.81
CA ILE A 39 11.42 11.04 -5.73
C ILE A 39 11.45 12.39 -5.02
N GLY A 40 12.27 13.31 -5.52
CA GLY A 40 12.39 14.66 -4.95
C GLY A 40 11.09 15.44 -5.11
N VAL A 41 10.66 16.12 -4.03
CA VAL A 41 9.48 16.96 -4.01
C VAL A 41 9.77 18.27 -3.26
N ARG A 42 9.15 19.37 -3.70
CA ARG A 42 9.04 20.60 -2.92
C ARG A 42 7.84 20.43 -1.98
N SER A 43 8.08 20.14 -0.71
CA SER A 43 7.00 19.77 0.22
C SER A 43 5.97 20.87 0.40
N THR A 44 4.70 20.49 0.41
CA THR A 44 3.55 21.32 0.81
C THR A 44 3.01 20.92 2.19
N VAL A 45 3.63 19.95 2.84
CA VAL A 45 3.31 19.56 4.22
C VAL A 45 3.63 20.76 5.15
N PRO A 46 2.65 21.25 5.94
CA PRO A 46 2.77 22.51 6.64
C PRO A 46 4.03 22.67 7.49
N ALA A 47 4.45 21.62 8.21
CA ALA A 47 5.61 21.66 9.08
C ALA A 47 6.96 21.81 8.34
N ILE A 48 7.02 21.51 7.05
CA ILE A 48 8.20 21.58 6.20
C ILE A 48 7.89 22.21 4.84
N ALA A 49 6.87 23.07 4.77
CA ALA A 49 6.44 23.70 3.54
C ALA A 49 7.59 24.46 2.86
N GLY A 50 7.76 24.25 1.55
CA GLY A 50 8.82 24.85 0.76
C GLY A 50 10.20 24.21 0.92
N GLN A 51 10.39 23.22 1.77
CA GLN A 51 11.63 22.46 1.89
C GLN A 51 11.69 21.34 0.85
N THR A 52 12.90 20.91 0.50
CA THR A 52 13.09 19.73 -0.32
C THR A 52 12.84 18.48 0.55
N ALA A 53 11.96 17.60 0.08
CA ALA A 53 11.68 16.31 0.67
C ALA A 53 11.85 15.20 -0.38
N ALA A 54 11.90 13.96 0.06
CA ALA A 54 11.92 12.78 -0.80
C ALA A 54 10.71 11.91 -0.49
N ILE A 55 9.98 11.54 -1.53
CA ILE A 55 8.90 10.55 -1.45
C ILE A 55 9.47 9.19 -1.84
N TYR A 56 9.34 8.25 -0.94
CA TYR A 56 9.72 6.85 -1.18
C TYR A 56 8.65 6.13 -1.99
N ALA A 57 9.07 5.37 -2.98
CA ALA A 57 8.24 4.42 -3.69
C ALA A 57 9.00 3.11 -3.89
N ARG A 58 8.37 1.99 -3.49
CA ARG A 58 8.83 0.64 -3.81
C ARG A 58 8.27 0.20 -5.14
N GLU A 59 9.10 -0.38 -6.00
CA GLU A 59 8.69 -1.07 -7.21
C GLU A 59 8.87 -2.57 -7.06
N VAL A 60 7.86 -3.35 -7.46
CA VAL A 60 7.96 -4.81 -7.63
C VAL A 60 7.59 -5.12 -9.08
N VAL A 61 8.54 -5.71 -9.81
CA VAL A 61 8.42 -5.89 -11.26
C VAL A 61 9.17 -7.14 -11.72
N ARG A 62 8.74 -7.75 -12.83
CA ARG A 62 9.53 -8.81 -13.49
C ARG A 62 10.83 -8.23 -14.06
N ALA A 63 11.95 -8.93 -13.89
CA ALA A 63 13.26 -8.50 -14.37
C ALA A 63 13.26 -8.13 -15.86
N GLY A 64 12.55 -8.89 -16.68
CA GLY A 64 12.42 -8.60 -18.11
C GLY A 64 11.71 -7.28 -18.42
N THR A 65 10.82 -6.79 -17.56
CA THR A 65 10.15 -5.48 -17.69
C THR A 65 11.00 -4.37 -17.09
N GLY A 66 11.48 -4.55 -15.86
CA GLY A 66 12.27 -3.55 -15.14
C GLY A 66 13.55 -3.17 -15.86
N LEU A 67 14.30 -4.15 -16.37
CA LEU A 67 15.57 -3.92 -17.08
C LEU A 67 15.39 -3.23 -18.45
N ARG A 68 14.22 -3.35 -19.08
CA ARG A 68 13.93 -2.69 -20.36
C ARG A 68 13.38 -1.28 -20.21
N ASN A 69 13.07 -0.86 -18.98
CA ASN A 69 12.44 0.41 -18.64
C ASN A 69 11.15 0.70 -19.46
N ARG A 70 10.40 -0.36 -19.76
CA ARG A 70 9.16 -0.29 -20.55
C ARG A 70 8.10 -1.14 -19.88
N ALA A 71 7.05 -0.49 -19.40
CA ALA A 71 5.80 -1.17 -19.08
C ALA A 71 4.91 -1.22 -20.33
N SER A 72 4.08 -2.26 -20.44
CA SER A 72 2.98 -2.25 -21.39
C SER A 72 2.00 -1.16 -20.98
N ALA A 73 1.44 -0.43 -21.92
CA ALA A 73 0.32 0.47 -21.65
C ALA A 73 -0.74 -0.29 -20.83
N ASN A 74 -1.32 0.34 -19.82
CA ASN A 74 -2.30 -0.24 -18.89
C ASN A 74 -1.75 -1.27 -17.88
N ARG A 75 -0.44 -1.37 -17.69
CA ARG A 75 0.19 -2.32 -16.74
C ARG A 75 0.95 -1.64 -15.61
N VAL A 76 0.90 -0.31 -15.50
CA VAL A 76 1.48 0.42 -14.38
C VAL A 76 0.43 0.61 -13.30
N VAL A 77 0.77 0.24 -12.06
CA VAL A 77 -0.12 0.34 -10.90
C VAL A 77 0.61 1.04 -9.76
N LEU A 78 -0.03 2.05 -9.17
CA LEU A 78 0.42 2.73 -7.95
C LEU A 78 -0.47 2.37 -6.77
N PHE A 79 0.12 1.84 -5.71
CA PHE A 79 -0.54 1.58 -4.43
C PHE A 79 -0.39 2.78 -3.48
N VAL A 80 -1.50 3.16 -2.83
CA VAL A 80 -1.58 4.29 -1.88
C VAL A 80 -2.12 3.79 -0.55
N HIS A 81 -1.30 3.91 0.48
CA HIS A 81 -1.59 3.38 1.81
C HIS A 81 -2.69 4.15 2.58
N GLY A 82 -3.21 3.52 3.63
CA GLY A 82 -4.16 4.08 4.59
C GLY A 82 -3.51 4.94 5.69
N ALA A 83 -4.28 5.23 6.72
CA ALA A 83 -3.77 5.87 7.92
C ALA A 83 -2.92 4.89 8.74
N GLY A 84 -1.82 5.37 9.29
CA GLY A 84 -1.03 4.62 10.26
C GLY A 84 -0.04 3.60 9.72
N THR A 85 -0.21 3.11 8.50
CA THR A 85 0.59 2.00 7.96
C THR A 85 1.24 2.43 6.65
N PRO A 86 2.58 2.37 6.54
CA PRO A 86 3.27 2.70 5.30
C PRO A 86 3.00 1.68 4.18
N ALA A 87 3.27 2.08 2.96
CA ALA A 87 2.88 1.33 1.75
C ALA A 87 3.53 -0.05 1.65
N GLU A 88 4.82 -0.14 1.96
CA GLU A 88 5.56 -1.41 1.95
C GLU A 88 4.91 -2.42 2.91
N VAL A 89 4.56 -1.99 4.13
CA VAL A 89 3.88 -2.83 5.13
C VAL A 89 2.47 -3.18 4.67
N SER A 90 1.75 -2.22 4.07
CA SER A 90 0.37 -2.44 3.63
C SER A 90 0.27 -3.47 2.50
N PHE A 91 1.24 -3.50 1.57
CA PHE A 91 1.04 -4.15 0.27
C PHE A 91 2.14 -5.12 -0.14
N ASP A 92 3.31 -5.14 0.53
CA ASP A 92 4.44 -6.02 0.21
C ASP A 92 4.96 -6.75 1.47
N VAL A 93 4.05 -7.36 2.24
CA VAL A 93 4.42 -8.12 3.44
C VAL A 93 5.32 -9.30 3.04
N PRO A 94 6.53 -9.43 3.61
CA PRO A 94 7.50 -10.45 3.22
C PRO A 94 7.20 -11.80 3.90
N TYR A 95 5.98 -12.30 3.74
CA TYR A 95 5.56 -13.57 4.33
C TYR A 95 4.66 -14.33 3.35
N GLN A 96 5.06 -15.53 2.95
CA GLN A 96 4.32 -16.41 2.03
C GLN A 96 3.77 -15.65 0.80
N ASP A 97 2.45 -15.73 0.57
CA ASP A 97 1.72 -15.14 -0.55
C ASP A 97 0.95 -13.85 -0.18
N TYR A 98 1.32 -13.20 0.95
CA TYR A 98 0.66 -12.00 1.45
C TYR A 98 1.15 -10.69 0.81
N SER A 99 2.03 -10.74 -0.19
CA SER A 99 2.37 -9.55 -0.98
C SER A 99 1.39 -9.35 -2.13
N TRP A 100 0.52 -8.37 -1.99
CA TRP A 100 -0.40 -7.95 -3.07
C TRP A 100 0.37 -7.39 -4.27
N MET A 101 1.47 -6.68 -4.02
CA MET A 101 2.37 -6.18 -5.06
C MET A 101 2.99 -7.33 -5.86
N GLU A 102 3.54 -8.32 -5.18
CA GLU A 102 4.13 -9.50 -5.84
C GLU A 102 3.10 -10.26 -6.67
N TYR A 103 1.87 -10.42 -6.16
CA TYR A 103 0.79 -11.10 -6.87
C TYR A 103 0.50 -10.44 -8.23
N LEU A 104 0.38 -9.11 -8.27
CA LEU A 104 0.17 -8.38 -9.52
C LEU A 104 1.41 -8.35 -10.41
N ALA A 105 2.60 -8.24 -9.82
CA ALA A 105 3.86 -8.26 -10.58
C ALA A 105 4.08 -9.61 -11.28
N ARG A 106 3.77 -10.74 -10.63
CA ARG A 106 3.77 -12.06 -11.26
C ARG A 106 2.80 -12.18 -12.42
N ALA A 107 1.73 -11.40 -12.44
CA ALA A 107 0.79 -11.30 -13.56
C ALA A 107 1.24 -10.31 -14.66
N GLY A 108 2.45 -9.76 -14.55
CA GLY A 108 3.07 -8.88 -15.56
C GLY A 108 2.70 -7.40 -15.42
N PHE A 109 2.25 -6.96 -14.25
CA PHE A 109 2.16 -5.55 -13.91
C PHE A 109 3.51 -5.01 -13.44
N ASP A 110 3.72 -3.73 -13.63
CA ASP A 110 4.74 -2.93 -13.01
C ASP A 110 4.11 -2.20 -11.82
N VAL A 111 4.47 -2.62 -10.62
CA VAL A 111 3.72 -2.32 -9.40
C VAL A 111 4.56 -1.44 -8.49
N PHE A 112 4.05 -0.25 -8.22
CA PHE A 112 4.64 0.71 -7.30
C PHE A 112 3.78 0.86 -6.04
N ALA A 113 4.39 1.14 -4.90
CA ALA A 113 3.72 1.53 -3.68
C ALA A 113 4.46 2.70 -3.05
N MET A 114 3.76 3.79 -2.74
CA MET A 114 4.36 5.02 -2.23
C MET A 114 4.02 5.29 -0.78
N ASP A 115 4.97 5.85 -0.05
CA ASP A 115 4.72 6.48 1.25
C ASP A 115 4.48 7.98 1.06
N THR A 116 3.38 8.54 1.58
CA THR A 116 3.24 10.00 1.67
C THR A 116 4.20 10.57 2.72
N THR A 117 4.49 11.86 2.67
CA THR A 117 5.37 12.54 3.65
C THR A 117 4.93 12.23 5.09
N GLY A 118 5.88 11.84 5.93
CA GLY A 118 5.65 11.45 7.33
C GLY A 118 5.45 9.95 7.54
N TYR A 119 5.39 9.14 6.47
CA TYR A 119 5.27 7.69 6.56
C TYR A 119 6.53 6.97 6.07
N GLY A 120 6.72 5.75 6.56
CA GLY A 120 7.71 4.80 6.09
C GLY A 120 9.08 5.40 5.87
N ARG A 121 9.60 5.24 4.66
CA ARG A 121 10.92 5.74 4.24
C ARG A 121 10.88 7.11 3.56
N SER A 122 9.69 7.72 3.40
CA SER A 122 9.57 9.10 2.97
C SER A 122 10.07 10.08 4.03
N THR A 123 10.42 11.30 3.62
CA THR A 123 10.83 12.35 4.55
C THR A 123 9.81 12.51 5.67
N ARG A 124 10.29 12.44 6.91
CA ARG A 124 9.49 12.71 8.11
C ARG A 124 9.81 14.12 8.61
N PRO A 125 8.81 15.01 8.78
CA PRO A 125 9.02 16.31 9.41
C PRO A 125 9.69 16.16 10.78
N PRO A 126 10.70 16.99 11.12
CA PRO A 126 11.41 16.91 12.42
C PRO A 126 10.49 16.95 13.64
N ALA A 127 9.36 17.66 13.56
CA ALA A 127 8.35 17.69 14.60
C ALA A 127 7.78 16.29 14.97
N MET A 128 7.89 15.31 14.10
CA MET A 128 7.53 13.92 14.41
C MET A 128 8.52 13.22 15.36
N ASN A 129 9.69 13.81 15.63
CA ASN A 129 10.65 13.25 16.57
C ASN A 129 10.46 13.75 18.01
N ASP A 130 9.51 14.67 18.23
CA ASP A 130 9.19 15.21 19.54
C ASP A 130 7.92 14.53 20.09
N PRO A 131 8.02 13.70 21.16
CA PRO A 131 6.87 13.04 21.76
C PRO A 131 5.87 14.03 22.38
N CYS A 132 6.24 15.27 22.69
CA CYS A 132 5.32 16.31 23.15
C CYS A 132 4.26 16.68 22.09
N ASN A 133 4.46 16.30 20.84
CA ASN A 133 3.52 16.50 19.72
C ASN A 133 2.44 15.41 19.61
N LEU A 134 2.42 14.46 20.53
CA LEU A 134 1.35 13.47 20.71
C LEU A 134 0.19 14.04 21.53
N SER A 135 -0.94 13.35 21.55
CA SER A 135 -2.00 13.64 22.55
C SER A 135 -1.48 13.38 23.97
N SER A 136 -2.03 14.08 24.95
CA SER A 136 -1.65 13.90 26.35
C SER A 136 -1.77 12.44 26.83
N GLU A 137 -2.79 11.73 26.37
CA GLU A 137 -3.00 10.32 26.66
C GLU A 137 -1.85 9.46 26.10
N GLN A 138 -1.44 9.70 24.85
CA GLN A 138 -0.36 8.95 24.21
C GLN A 138 1.02 9.30 24.78
N GLN A 139 1.23 10.56 25.23
CA GLN A 139 2.46 10.94 25.93
C GLN A 139 2.61 10.15 27.23
N LEU A 140 1.55 10.05 28.03
CA LEU A 140 1.55 9.29 29.28
C LEU A 140 1.74 7.79 29.05
N ALA A 141 1.16 7.24 27.98
CA ALA A 141 1.34 5.83 27.62
C ALA A 141 2.77 5.49 27.18
N LEU A 142 3.54 6.47 26.65
CA LEU A 142 4.94 6.29 26.28
C LEU A 142 5.92 6.35 27.44
N ALA A 143 5.54 6.96 28.55
CA ALA A 143 6.44 7.18 29.69
C ALA A 143 6.44 5.94 30.62
N PRO A 144 7.29 4.92 30.40
CA PRO A 144 7.42 3.82 31.35
C PRO A 144 8.07 4.37 32.60
N GLY A 145 7.28 4.60 33.61
CA GLY A 145 7.75 4.86 34.97
C GLY A 145 7.95 6.30 35.38
N GLY A 146 7.28 7.32 34.75
CA GLY A 146 7.45 8.51 35.48
C GLY A 146 7.06 9.89 34.96
N ALA A 147 6.61 10.10 33.75
CA ALA A 147 6.02 11.40 33.45
C ALA A 147 4.63 11.47 34.08
N THR A 148 4.46 12.30 35.08
CA THR A 148 3.18 12.52 35.75
C THR A 148 2.32 13.57 35.04
N GLU A 149 2.94 14.35 34.14
CA GLU A 149 2.27 15.42 33.41
C GLU A 149 2.74 15.46 31.95
N PRO A 150 1.80 15.67 30.99
CA PRO A 150 2.15 15.86 29.59
C PRO A 150 2.94 17.15 29.36
N CYS A 151 3.91 17.14 28.45
CA CYS A 151 4.61 18.34 28.01
C CYS A 151 3.77 19.12 26.97
N SER A 152 4.06 20.42 26.85
CA SER A 152 3.46 21.27 25.82
C SER A 152 3.98 20.91 24.44
N PRO A 153 3.13 20.84 23.39
CA PRO A 153 3.56 20.52 22.04
C PRO A 153 4.44 21.64 21.44
N SER A 154 5.51 21.25 20.76
CA SER A 154 6.30 22.16 19.94
C SER A 154 5.62 22.45 18.59
N TYR A 155 4.67 21.60 18.17
CA TYR A 155 3.87 21.73 16.96
C TYR A 155 2.42 21.27 17.25
N GLY A 156 1.54 22.22 17.55
CA GLY A 156 0.17 21.97 18.02
C GLY A 156 -0.90 21.87 16.92
N GLN A 157 -0.56 21.33 15.75
CA GLN A 157 -1.45 21.20 14.60
C GLN A 157 -1.31 19.82 13.95
N ASN A 158 -2.31 19.39 13.17
CA ASN A 158 -2.16 18.19 12.36
C ASN A 158 -0.94 18.30 11.45
N MET A 159 -0.17 17.23 11.31
CA MET A 159 1.10 17.25 10.60
C MET A 159 0.94 17.44 9.10
N ALA A 160 -0.10 16.84 8.51
CA ALA A 160 -0.34 16.84 7.09
C ALA A 160 -1.78 17.28 6.76
N THR A 161 -2.04 17.53 5.50
CA THR A 161 -3.37 17.78 4.95
C THR A 161 -3.62 16.87 3.77
N ILE A 162 -4.90 16.64 3.44
CA ILE A 162 -5.24 15.87 2.24
C ILE A 162 -4.67 16.53 0.97
N ALA A 163 -4.59 17.85 0.93
CA ALA A 163 -4.00 18.57 -0.19
C ALA A 163 -2.49 18.32 -0.32
N SER A 164 -1.76 18.21 0.81
CA SER A 164 -0.34 17.82 0.78
C SER A 164 -0.16 16.35 0.33
N ASP A 165 -1.08 15.46 0.71
CA ASP A 165 -1.06 14.08 0.24
C ASP A 165 -1.33 13.99 -1.28
N TRP A 166 -2.28 14.78 -1.80
CA TRP A 166 -2.52 14.87 -3.26
C TRP A 166 -1.32 15.44 -4.02
N HIS A 167 -0.59 16.39 -3.43
CA HIS A 167 0.64 16.93 -4.02
C HIS A 167 1.74 15.86 -4.09
N ASP A 168 1.94 15.10 -3.03
CA ASP A 168 2.90 13.99 -3.00
C ASP A 168 2.52 12.93 -4.06
N ILE A 169 1.24 12.53 -4.12
CA ILE A 169 0.73 11.58 -5.11
C ILE A 169 0.95 12.10 -6.52
N GLY A 170 0.62 13.38 -6.80
CA GLY A 170 0.81 14.00 -8.10
C GLY A 170 2.27 13.96 -8.56
N THR A 171 3.20 14.25 -7.65
CA THR A 171 4.64 14.19 -7.91
C THR A 171 5.07 12.77 -8.29
N VAL A 172 4.61 11.76 -7.55
CA VAL A 172 4.92 10.35 -7.85
C VAL A 172 4.27 9.91 -9.16
N VAL A 173 2.99 10.22 -9.39
CA VAL A 173 2.29 9.87 -10.63
C VAL A 173 3.03 10.45 -11.84
N ASP A 174 3.38 11.73 -11.82
CA ASP A 174 4.08 12.37 -12.95
C ASP A 174 5.45 11.73 -13.20
N HIS A 175 6.18 11.40 -12.12
CA HIS A 175 7.43 10.66 -12.22
C HIS A 175 7.25 9.28 -12.87
N LEU A 176 6.25 8.50 -12.44
CA LEU A 176 6.00 7.16 -12.98
C LEU A 176 5.53 7.16 -14.43
N LEU A 177 4.66 8.11 -14.80
CA LEU A 177 4.22 8.29 -16.18
C LEU A 177 5.40 8.58 -17.11
N ALA A 178 6.31 9.47 -16.69
CA ALA A 178 7.53 9.78 -17.42
C ALA A 178 8.50 8.58 -17.43
N LEU A 179 8.72 7.93 -16.30
CA LEU A 179 9.63 6.78 -16.15
C LEU A 179 9.25 5.62 -17.09
N ARG A 180 7.95 5.37 -17.26
CA ARG A 180 7.43 4.26 -18.08
C ARG A 180 6.95 4.67 -19.46
N ASN A 181 6.99 5.97 -19.78
CA ASN A 181 6.50 6.54 -21.03
C ASN A 181 5.04 6.10 -21.30
N VAL A 182 4.19 6.27 -20.32
CA VAL A 182 2.74 6.00 -20.39
C VAL A 182 1.96 7.26 -20.04
N SER A 183 0.72 7.39 -20.53
CA SER A 183 -0.13 8.56 -20.25
C SER A 183 -1.02 8.38 -19.03
N GLN A 184 -1.26 7.14 -18.60
CA GLN A 184 -2.14 6.81 -17.48
C GLN A 184 -1.58 5.63 -16.71
N LEU A 185 -1.95 5.55 -15.44
CA LEU A 185 -1.74 4.39 -14.58
C LEU A 185 -3.02 4.01 -13.84
N SER A 186 -3.07 2.83 -13.24
CA SER A 186 -4.14 2.44 -12.33
C SER A 186 -3.70 2.66 -10.89
N MET A 187 -4.64 2.85 -9.98
CA MET A 187 -4.34 2.99 -8.56
C MET A 187 -5.05 1.94 -7.72
N VAL A 188 -4.36 1.45 -6.72
CA VAL A 188 -4.90 0.57 -5.66
C VAL A 188 -4.74 1.30 -4.34
N ALA A 189 -5.80 1.37 -3.54
CA ALA A 189 -5.71 2.10 -2.28
C ALA A 189 -6.50 1.43 -1.15
N TRP A 190 -6.08 1.68 0.08
CA TRP A 190 -6.68 1.14 1.29
C TRP A 190 -7.04 2.24 2.29
N SER A 191 -8.23 2.17 2.89
CA SER A 191 -8.64 3.04 4.02
C SER A 191 -8.58 4.54 3.68
N LEU A 192 -7.79 5.35 4.39
CA LEU A 192 -7.50 6.76 4.07
C LEU A 192 -6.87 6.90 2.66
N GLY A 193 -6.30 5.84 2.11
CA GLY A 193 -5.90 5.79 0.70
C GLY A 193 -7.07 6.04 -0.26
N GLY A 194 -8.32 5.76 0.14
CA GLY A 194 -9.51 6.07 -0.65
C GLY A 194 -9.60 7.55 -1.01
N PRO A 195 -9.77 8.47 -0.04
CA PRO A 195 -9.78 9.91 -0.32
C PRO A 195 -8.46 10.42 -0.93
N ARG A 196 -7.32 9.81 -0.65
CA ARG A 196 -6.05 10.11 -1.28
C ARG A 196 -6.05 9.78 -2.77
N ALA A 197 -6.26 8.52 -3.13
CA ALA A 197 -6.19 8.06 -4.52
C ALA A 197 -7.42 8.43 -5.34
N ALA A 198 -8.65 8.23 -4.81
CA ALA A 198 -9.87 8.56 -5.53
C ALA A 198 -10.11 10.07 -5.60
N GLY A 199 -9.74 10.81 -4.54
CA GLY A 199 -9.78 12.28 -4.57
C GLY A 199 -8.77 12.86 -5.59
N TYR A 200 -7.57 12.29 -5.68
CA TYR A 200 -6.60 12.62 -6.73
C TYR A 200 -7.15 12.29 -8.13
N SER A 201 -7.72 11.08 -8.30
CA SER A 201 -8.30 10.64 -9.57
C SER A 201 -9.45 11.55 -10.06
N ALA A 202 -10.27 12.06 -9.14
CA ALA A 202 -11.34 13.00 -9.46
C ALA A 202 -10.80 14.33 -10.02
N GLN A 203 -9.62 14.77 -9.56
CA GLN A 203 -8.93 15.97 -10.03
C GLN A 203 -8.13 15.74 -11.31
N HIS A 204 -7.66 14.50 -11.54
CA HIS A 204 -6.78 14.13 -12.66
C HIS A 204 -7.29 12.88 -13.39
N PRO A 205 -8.53 12.91 -13.95
CA PRO A 205 -9.11 11.75 -14.63
C PRO A 205 -8.35 11.35 -15.90
N ASP A 206 -7.55 12.26 -16.45
CA ASP A 206 -6.65 12.03 -17.58
C ASP A 206 -5.42 11.17 -17.23
N LYS A 207 -5.04 11.09 -15.95
CA LYS A 207 -3.87 10.35 -15.47
C LYS A 207 -4.21 9.00 -14.83
N VAL A 208 -5.48 8.80 -14.40
CA VAL A 208 -5.90 7.59 -13.67
C VAL A 208 -6.90 6.78 -14.47
N GLN A 209 -6.49 5.57 -14.86
CA GLN A 209 -7.27 4.69 -15.73
C GLN A 209 -8.34 3.88 -14.98
N LYS A 210 -7.99 3.31 -13.84
CA LYS A 210 -8.85 2.45 -13.00
C LYS A 210 -8.48 2.61 -11.53
N LEU A 211 -9.45 2.36 -10.67
CA LEU A 211 -9.28 2.29 -9.23
C LEU A 211 -9.62 0.91 -8.67
N VAL A 212 -8.87 0.47 -7.66
CA VAL A 212 -9.22 -0.63 -6.75
C VAL A 212 -9.12 -0.06 -5.33
N LEU A 213 -10.21 -0.07 -4.59
CA LEU A 213 -10.31 0.56 -3.29
C LEU A 213 -10.76 -0.46 -2.23
N LEU A 214 -9.86 -0.81 -1.32
CA LEU A 214 -10.17 -1.64 -0.15
C LEU A 214 -10.56 -0.73 1.00
N ALA A 215 -11.78 -0.93 1.53
CA ALA A 215 -12.30 -0.22 2.68
C ALA A 215 -12.06 1.32 2.62
N PRO A 216 -12.39 2.02 1.50
CA PRO A 216 -12.12 3.44 1.35
C PRO A 216 -12.82 4.26 2.43
N ALA A 217 -12.10 5.17 3.08
CA ALA A 217 -12.61 6.02 4.17
C ALA A 217 -13.52 7.13 3.63
N TYR A 218 -14.68 6.75 3.09
CA TYR A 218 -15.69 7.65 2.57
C TYR A 218 -16.67 8.12 3.64
N SER A 219 -17.08 9.40 3.57
CA SER A 219 -18.20 9.93 4.33
C SER A 219 -18.92 11.00 3.53
N ARG A 220 -20.26 10.92 3.50
CA ARG A 220 -21.15 11.96 2.95
C ARG A 220 -21.03 13.30 3.69
N ASP A 221 -20.58 13.27 4.95
CA ASP A 221 -20.37 14.44 5.80
C ASP A 221 -19.00 15.12 5.58
N THR A 222 -18.21 14.66 4.60
CA THR A 222 -16.91 15.26 4.29
C THR A 222 -17.10 16.70 3.86
N ALA A 223 -16.41 17.64 4.52
CA ALA A 223 -16.46 19.06 4.16
C ALA A 223 -15.93 19.31 2.73
N ALA A 224 -16.60 20.16 1.97
CA ALA A 224 -16.20 20.51 0.61
C ALA A 224 -14.92 21.37 0.56
N THR A 225 -14.76 22.24 1.56
CA THR A 225 -13.66 23.20 1.65
C THR A 225 -12.80 22.93 2.89
N PRO A 226 -11.56 23.39 2.90
CA PRO A 226 -10.72 23.28 4.08
C PRO A 226 -11.36 24.01 5.28
N PRO A 227 -11.11 23.54 6.53
CA PRO A 227 -11.55 24.24 7.72
C PRO A 227 -10.93 25.64 7.80
N ALA A 228 -11.54 26.53 8.61
CA ALA A 228 -11.08 27.90 8.78
C ALA A 228 -9.58 27.99 9.23
N GLN A 229 -9.11 26.98 9.94
CA GLN A 229 -7.71 26.82 10.28
C GLN A 229 -7.13 25.60 9.61
N VAL A 230 -6.10 25.76 8.76
CA VAL A 230 -5.39 24.67 8.07
C VAL A 230 -3.89 24.84 8.35
N PRO A 231 -3.22 23.81 8.88
CA PRO A 231 -3.81 22.56 9.38
C PRO A 231 -4.66 22.78 10.65
N ALA A 232 -5.58 21.85 10.90
CA ALA A 232 -6.42 21.93 12.09
C ALA A 232 -5.58 21.82 13.38
N LYS A 233 -6.05 22.46 14.45
CA LYS A 233 -5.45 22.28 15.80
C LYS A 233 -5.62 20.83 16.25
N GLY A 234 -4.62 20.32 16.97
CA GLY A 234 -4.63 18.97 17.51
C GLY A 234 -3.23 18.37 17.58
N PRO A 235 -3.11 17.12 18.02
CA PRO A 235 -1.84 16.41 18.02
C PRO A 235 -1.32 16.32 16.58
N ALA A 236 -0.02 16.53 16.41
CA ALA A 236 0.62 16.51 15.09
C ALA A 236 0.60 15.11 14.49
N MET A 237 0.71 14.10 15.33
CA MET A 237 0.83 12.69 14.97
C MET A 237 0.13 11.80 15.99
N ASN A 238 0.05 10.52 15.69
CA ASN A 238 -0.33 9.46 16.62
C ASN A 238 0.69 8.34 16.61
N ILE A 239 0.65 7.53 17.66
CA ILE A 239 1.42 6.29 17.78
C ILE A 239 0.48 5.10 17.89
N GLN A 240 1.01 3.92 17.59
CA GLN A 240 0.38 2.63 17.85
C GLN A 240 1.44 1.65 18.30
N SER A 241 1.22 1.02 19.45
CA SER A 241 2.02 -0.09 19.94
C SER A 241 1.56 -1.42 19.32
N ARG A 242 2.35 -2.49 19.54
CA ARG A 242 1.94 -3.85 19.16
C ARG A 242 0.63 -4.25 19.82
N ALA A 243 0.46 -3.90 21.10
CA ALA A 243 -0.76 -4.22 21.85
C ALA A 243 -1.99 -3.50 21.28
N ASP A 244 -1.85 -2.23 20.88
CA ASP A 244 -2.92 -1.47 20.22
C ASP A 244 -3.32 -2.10 18.89
N LEU A 245 -2.36 -2.53 18.09
CA LEU A 245 -2.66 -3.20 16.81
C LEU A 245 -3.37 -4.54 17.03
N VAL A 246 -2.93 -5.34 18.01
CA VAL A 246 -3.60 -6.60 18.39
C VAL A 246 -5.06 -6.30 18.82
N ALA A 247 -5.24 -5.34 19.70
CA ALA A 247 -6.58 -4.99 20.21
C ALA A 247 -7.50 -4.48 19.09
N LEU A 248 -6.96 -3.65 18.19
CA LEU A 248 -7.69 -3.12 17.04
C LEU A 248 -8.10 -4.22 16.07
N TRP A 249 -7.20 -5.17 15.77
CA TRP A 249 -7.48 -6.26 14.84
C TRP A 249 -8.47 -7.26 15.44
N ASN A 250 -8.25 -7.68 16.71
CA ASN A 250 -9.10 -8.66 17.37
C ASN A 250 -10.56 -8.20 17.52
N ARG A 251 -10.83 -6.89 17.66
CA ARG A 251 -12.19 -6.36 17.66
C ARG A 251 -12.95 -6.60 16.35
N GLN A 252 -12.25 -6.91 15.28
CA GLN A 252 -12.77 -7.11 13.92
C GLN A 252 -12.78 -8.59 13.51
N VAL A 253 -12.39 -9.49 14.40
CA VAL A 253 -12.48 -10.93 14.16
C VAL A 253 -13.92 -11.37 14.31
N GLY A 254 -14.52 -11.86 13.23
CA GLY A 254 -15.92 -12.30 13.20
C GLY A 254 -16.09 -13.76 12.79
N CYS A 255 -14.99 -14.46 12.48
CA CYS A 255 -15.01 -15.88 12.11
C CYS A 255 -13.74 -16.60 12.58
N PRO A 256 -13.79 -17.93 12.78
CA PRO A 256 -12.62 -18.72 13.17
C PRO A 256 -11.50 -18.66 12.13
N GLY A 257 -10.27 -18.43 12.59
CA GLY A 257 -9.08 -18.44 11.72
C GLY A 257 -9.08 -17.35 10.67
N GLN A 258 -9.69 -16.20 10.95
CA GLN A 258 -9.74 -15.06 10.03
C GLN A 258 -8.36 -14.54 9.65
N TYR A 259 -7.39 -14.57 10.57
CA TYR A 259 -5.99 -14.28 10.29
C TYR A 259 -5.05 -15.25 11.02
N GLU A 260 -3.82 -15.34 10.56
CA GLU A 260 -2.76 -16.14 11.16
C GLU A 260 -1.85 -15.29 12.04
N GLN A 261 -1.46 -15.80 13.21
CA GLN A 261 -0.55 -15.09 14.11
C GLN A 261 0.78 -14.74 13.44
N ALA A 262 1.32 -15.64 12.61
CA ALA A 262 2.57 -15.41 11.90
C ALA A 262 2.51 -14.24 10.90
N VAL A 263 1.36 -14.03 10.26
CA VAL A 263 1.12 -12.85 9.41
C VAL A 263 1.11 -11.57 10.24
N PHE A 264 0.42 -11.59 11.39
CA PHE A 264 0.43 -10.45 12.31
C PHE A 264 1.86 -10.09 12.75
N ASP A 265 2.66 -11.09 13.10
CA ASP A 265 4.04 -10.90 13.53
C ASP A 265 4.91 -10.34 12.39
N ALA A 266 4.73 -10.81 11.16
CA ALA A 266 5.42 -10.28 9.99
C ALA A 266 5.02 -8.81 9.70
N VAL A 267 3.73 -8.49 9.78
CA VAL A 267 3.21 -7.12 9.63
C VAL A 267 3.80 -6.21 10.68
N TRP A 268 3.80 -6.64 11.96
CA TRP A 268 4.36 -5.82 13.03
C TRP A 268 5.87 -5.62 12.89
N SER A 269 6.62 -6.65 12.54
CA SER A 269 8.07 -6.53 12.28
C SER A 269 8.35 -5.49 11.19
N ALA A 270 7.69 -5.62 10.05
CA ALA A 270 7.83 -4.65 8.96
C ALA A 270 7.40 -3.22 9.37
N MET A 271 6.37 -3.11 10.22
CA MET A 271 5.92 -1.82 10.76
C MET A 271 7.02 -1.11 11.55
N ILE A 272 7.69 -1.83 12.45
CA ILE A 272 8.77 -1.30 13.29
C ILE A 272 10.02 -1.00 12.45
N GLU A 273 10.35 -1.85 11.49
CA GLU A 273 11.46 -1.62 10.56
C GLU A 273 11.26 -0.35 9.71
N SER A 274 10.01 -0.01 9.40
CA SER A 274 9.66 1.19 8.63
C SER A 274 9.77 2.50 9.43
N ASP A 275 9.88 2.44 10.78
CA ASP A 275 9.96 3.61 11.67
C ASP A 275 11.07 3.44 12.73
N PRO A 276 12.36 3.56 12.35
CA PRO A 276 13.48 3.33 13.28
C PRO A 276 13.45 4.22 14.53
N VAL A 277 12.94 5.45 14.44
CA VAL A 277 12.81 6.33 15.61
C VAL A 277 11.67 5.87 16.50
N GLY A 278 10.49 5.55 15.93
CA GLY A 278 9.37 4.98 16.69
C GLY A 278 9.72 3.66 17.36
N ALA A 279 10.55 2.85 16.75
CA ALA A 279 11.06 1.60 17.32
C ALA A 279 11.83 1.82 18.65
N THR A 280 12.37 3.00 18.89
CA THR A 280 13.07 3.35 20.15
C THR A 280 12.16 3.92 21.23
N TRP A 281 10.90 4.20 20.93
CA TRP A 281 9.95 4.78 21.89
C TRP A 281 9.19 3.70 22.68
N GLY A 282 9.31 3.75 24.00
CA GLY A 282 8.68 2.76 24.89
C GLY A 282 9.12 1.32 24.56
N THR A 283 8.15 0.46 24.24
CA THR A 283 8.39 -0.93 23.78
C THR A 283 8.47 -1.07 22.26
N GLY A 284 8.62 0.05 21.56
CA GLY A 284 8.52 0.16 20.11
C GLY A 284 7.09 0.54 19.68
N VAL A 285 6.99 1.61 18.90
CA VAL A 285 5.74 2.09 18.33
C VAL A 285 5.93 2.50 16.87
N ARG A 286 4.87 2.42 16.09
CA ARG A 286 4.83 3.14 14.81
C ARG A 286 4.28 4.55 15.04
N ARG A 287 4.81 5.53 14.33
CA ARG A 287 4.32 6.90 14.33
C ARG A 287 3.66 7.21 12.98
N ALA A 288 2.57 7.94 13.00
CA ALA A 288 1.90 8.39 11.79
C ALA A 288 1.40 9.83 11.94
N PRO A 289 1.49 10.66 10.89
CA PRO A 289 0.95 12.01 10.92
C PRO A 289 -0.57 12.03 11.05
N GLN A 290 -1.10 13.00 11.76
CA GLN A 290 -2.52 13.36 11.68
C GLN A 290 -2.75 14.19 10.43
N VAL A 291 -3.86 13.90 9.73
CA VAL A 291 -4.20 14.51 8.45
C VAL A 291 -5.51 15.31 8.58
N THR A 292 -5.49 16.57 8.15
CA THR A 292 -6.73 17.37 8.01
C THR A 292 -7.35 17.07 6.64
N ASN A 293 -8.60 16.57 6.64
CA ASN A 293 -9.31 16.11 5.44
C ASN A 293 -10.44 17.05 5.01
N TRP A 294 -10.64 17.18 3.68
CA TRP A 294 -11.77 17.83 3.02
C TRP A 294 -11.81 17.44 1.54
N GLY A 295 -12.83 17.88 0.81
CA GLY A 295 -12.86 17.96 -0.66
C GLY A 295 -13.25 16.68 -1.40
N TRP A 296 -13.19 15.49 -0.78
CA TRP A 296 -13.70 14.27 -1.40
C TRP A 296 -15.15 14.02 -0.95
N THR A 297 -16.05 14.88 -1.38
CA THR A 297 -17.47 14.92 -1.01
C THR A 297 -18.32 13.97 -1.87
N SER A 298 -19.57 13.76 -1.47
CA SER A 298 -20.54 13.01 -2.27
C SER A 298 -20.77 13.66 -3.65
N GLU A 299 -20.70 14.98 -3.75
CA GLU A 299 -20.81 15.71 -5.01
C GLU A 299 -19.61 15.40 -5.93
N VAL A 300 -18.38 15.46 -5.43
CA VAL A 300 -17.17 15.10 -6.19
C VAL A 300 -17.24 13.63 -6.61
N VAL A 301 -17.66 12.76 -5.73
CA VAL A 301 -17.81 11.31 -5.99
C VAL A 301 -18.85 11.07 -7.08
N SER A 302 -20.00 11.76 -7.04
CA SER A 302 -21.06 11.63 -8.06
C SER A 302 -20.64 12.14 -9.44
N ALA A 303 -19.69 13.07 -9.49
CA ALA A 303 -19.11 13.57 -10.73
C ALA A 303 -17.98 12.68 -11.28
N THR A 304 -17.39 11.79 -10.46
CA THR A 304 -16.28 10.93 -10.85
C THR A 304 -16.72 9.82 -11.80
N ARG A 305 -15.94 9.59 -12.86
CA ARG A 305 -16.23 8.61 -13.92
C ARG A 305 -15.19 7.49 -14.04
N THR A 306 -14.12 7.56 -13.25
CA THR A 306 -13.06 6.53 -13.25
C THR A 306 -13.63 5.17 -12.87
N PRO A 307 -13.45 4.12 -13.69
CA PRO A 307 -13.89 2.77 -13.37
C PRO A 307 -13.32 2.29 -12.04
N THR A 308 -14.17 1.81 -11.14
CA THR A 308 -13.76 1.54 -9.76
C THR A 308 -14.25 0.19 -9.25
N LEU A 309 -13.32 -0.63 -8.75
CA LEU A 309 -13.60 -1.78 -7.89
C LEU A 309 -13.53 -1.32 -6.43
N MET A 310 -14.58 -1.61 -5.67
CA MET A 310 -14.64 -1.41 -4.24
C MET A 310 -14.68 -2.76 -3.53
N VAL A 311 -13.96 -2.88 -2.42
CA VAL A 311 -14.00 -4.09 -1.57
C VAL A 311 -14.20 -3.65 -0.13
N THR A 312 -15.13 -4.29 0.57
CA THR A 312 -15.34 -4.12 2.00
C THR A 312 -15.28 -5.48 2.71
N GLY A 313 -14.62 -5.53 3.86
CA GLY A 313 -14.66 -6.70 4.74
C GLY A 313 -15.94 -6.69 5.57
N ALA A 314 -16.64 -7.84 5.65
CA ALA A 314 -17.92 -7.96 6.36
C ALA A 314 -17.81 -7.61 7.87
N HIS A 315 -16.60 -7.74 8.44
CA HIS A 315 -16.32 -7.47 9.88
C HIS A 315 -15.54 -6.18 10.10
N ASP A 316 -15.41 -5.31 9.09
CA ASP A 316 -14.73 -4.02 9.23
C ASP A 316 -15.42 -3.13 10.28
N LYS A 317 -14.65 -2.72 11.32
CA LYS A 317 -15.09 -1.82 12.38
C LYS A 317 -14.39 -0.46 12.37
N GLN A 318 -13.52 -0.23 11.38
CA GLN A 318 -12.83 1.05 11.16
C GLN A 318 -13.54 1.87 10.07
N VAL A 319 -13.75 1.27 8.92
CA VAL A 319 -14.63 1.79 7.87
C VAL A 319 -15.78 0.83 7.71
N LEU A 320 -16.91 1.15 8.33
CA LEU A 320 -18.08 0.27 8.32
C LEU A 320 -18.48 -0.09 6.87
N PRO A 321 -18.88 -1.35 6.61
CA PRO A 321 -19.32 -1.77 5.28
C PRO A 321 -20.38 -0.85 4.67
N THR A 322 -21.29 -0.33 5.47
CA THR A 322 -22.33 0.64 5.05
C THR A 322 -21.74 1.89 4.39
N ARG A 323 -20.58 2.38 4.84
CA ARG A 323 -19.93 3.54 4.23
C ARG A 323 -19.37 3.22 2.84
N VAL A 324 -18.90 1.99 2.62
CA VAL A 324 -18.44 1.54 1.31
C VAL A 324 -19.63 1.33 0.37
N HIS A 325 -20.75 0.85 0.89
CA HIS A 325 -22.03 0.78 0.14
C HIS A 325 -22.55 2.17 -0.22
N ASP A 326 -22.46 3.16 0.70
CA ASP A 326 -22.78 4.55 0.40
C ASP A 326 -21.90 5.10 -0.71
N PHE A 327 -20.59 4.84 -0.67
CA PHE A 327 -19.67 5.24 -1.72
C PHE A 327 -20.03 4.59 -3.07
N TYR A 328 -20.36 3.28 -3.07
CA TYR A 328 -20.84 2.60 -4.27
C TYR A 328 -22.10 3.24 -4.85
N ALA A 329 -23.06 3.57 -4.00
CA ALA A 329 -24.31 4.22 -4.42
C ALA A 329 -24.06 5.60 -5.03
N ASP A 330 -23.20 6.40 -4.41
CA ASP A 330 -22.94 7.79 -4.78
C ASP A 330 -22.01 7.93 -5.99
N LEU A 331 -21.13 6.94 -6.26
CA LEU A 331 -20.14 7.02 -7.33
C LEU A 331 -20.79 7.11 -8.72
N GLY A 332 -20.42 8.12 -9.48
CA GLY A 332 -20.96 8.40 -10.81
C GLY A 332 -20.37 7.56 -11.96
N ALA A 333 -19.42 6.66 -11.69
CA ALA A 333 -18.83 5.80 -12.72
C ALA A 333 -19.84 4.76 -13.23
N ASN A 334 -19.88 4.56 -14.56
CA ASN A 334 -20.73 3.55 -15.20
C ASN A 334 -20.22 2.12 -14.96
N ARG A 335 -18.90 1.95 -14.82
CA ARG A 335 -18.25 0.69 -14.51
C ARG A 335 -17.80 0.72 -13.05
N LYS A 336 -18.54 0.01 -12.20
CA LYS A 336 -18.28 -0.05 -10.77
C LYS A 336 -18.75 -1.39 -10.19
N VAL A 337 -17.87 -2.08 -9.50
CA VAL A 337 -18.20 -3.33 -8.80
C VAL A 337 -17.90 -3.16 -7.33
N LEU A 338 -18.78 -3.66 -6.47
CA LEU A 338 -18.59 -3.75 -5.02
C LEU A 338 -18.51 -5.22 -4.62
N ILE A 339 -17.45 -5.57 -3.89
CA ILE A 339 -17.27 -6.88 -3.25
C ILE A 339 -17.53 -6.76 -1.76
N ASP A 340 -18.51 -7.53 -1.26
CA ASP A 340 -18.64 -7.84 0.16
C ASP A 340 -17.80 -9.08 0.44
N LEU A 341 -16.63 -8.90 1.07
CA LEU A 341 -15.70 -9.99 1.36
C LEU A 341 -16.04 -10.59 2.73
N ALA A 342 -16.63 -11.77 2.71
CA ALA A 342 -16.99 -12.50 3.92
C ALA A 342 -15.74 -12.87 4.73
N CYS A 343 -15.88 -13.11 6.03
CA CYS A 343 -14.79 -13.48 6.92
C CYS A 343 -13.53 -12.61 6.74
N SER A 344 -13.74 -11.30 6.63
CA SER A 344 -12.69 -10.31 6.42
C SER A 344 -13.02 -9.01 7.14
N SER A 345 -11.98 -8.29 7.54
CA SER A 345 -12.09 -7.01 8.23
C SER A 345 -11.47 -5.87 7.42
N HIS A 346 -11.14 -4.77 8.11
CA HIS A 346 -10.37 -3.66 7.55
C HIS A 346 -9.02 -4.09 6.98
N ASN A 347 -8.47 -5.18 7.51
CA ASN A 347 -7.14 -5.71 7.22
C ASN A 347 -7.19 -6.88 6.22
N ALA A 348 -8.19 -6.92 5.35
CA ALA A 348 -8.46 -8.05 4.45
C ALA A 348 -7.26 -8.54 3.63
N MET A 349 -6.30 -7.65 3.30
CA MET A 349 -5.08 -8.00 2.58
C MET A 349 -4.10 -8.86 3.41
N TRP A 350 -4.27 -8.93 4.73
CA TRP A 350 -3.48 -9.74 5.65
C TRP A 350 -4.29 -10.88 6.27
N GLU A 351 -5.48 -11.12 5.77
CA GLU A 351 -6.42 -12.11 6.31
C GLU A 351 -6.61 -13.28 5.34
N LYS A 352 -7.31 -14.30 5.79
CA LYS A 352 -7.46 -15.58 5.09
C LYS A 352 -8.00 -15.48 3.66
N ASN A 353 -8.84 -14.47 3.39
CA ASN A 353 -9.42 -14.24 2.06
C ASN A 353 -8.60 -13.27 1.17
N HIS A 354 -7.33 -12.97 1.54
CA HIS A 354 -6.48 -12.06 0.78
C HIS A 354 -6.34 -12.43 -0.71
N LEU A 355 -6.22 -13.72 -1.02
CA LEU A 355 -6.12 -14.17 -2.43
C LEU A 355 -7.38 -13.87 -3.24
N LEU A 356 -8.57 -13.88 -2.64
CA LEU A 356 -9.81 -13.46 -3.34
C LEU A 356 -9.78 -11.97 -3.68
N LEU A 357 -9.27 -11.14 -2.75
CA LEU A 357 -9.03 -9.72 -2.97
C LEU A 357 -8.02 -9.50 -4.11
N PHE A 358 -6.88 -10.20 -4.06
CA PHE A 358 -5.80 -10.06 -5.05
C PHE A 358 -6.25 -10.52 -6.44
N GLN A 359 -6.94 -11.65 -6.53
CA GLN A 359 -7.48 -12.19 -7.78
C GLN A 359 -8.54 -11.26 -8.39
N SER A 360 -9.47 -10.76 -7.58
CA SER A 360 -10.48 -9.80 -8.05
C SER A 360 -9.86 -8.50 -8.54
N SER A 361 -8.81 -8.03 -7.85
CA SER A 361 -8.05 -6.86 -8.28
C SER A 361 -7.35 -7.09 -9.60
N LEU A 362 -6.73 -8.26 -9.78
CA LEU A 362 -6.07 -8.63 -11.03
C LEU A 362 -7.08 -8.70 -12.19
N GLU A 363 -8.23 -9.34 -11.99
CA GLU A 363 -9.28 -9.40 -13.01
C GLU A 363 -9.78 -7.99 -13.37
N TRP A 364 -10.07 -7.15 -12.37
CA TRP A 364 -10.51 -5.78 -12.59
C TRP A 364 -9.47 -4.95 -13.36
N LEU A 365 -8.22 -4.97 -12.93
CA LEU A 365 -7.15 -4.22 -13.59
C LEU A 365 -6.92 -4.68 -15.03
N THR A 366 -7.06 -5.97 -15.29
CA THR A 366 -6.84 -6.56 -16.61
C THR A 366 -8.06 -6.38 -17.52
N LYS A 367 -9.24 -6.82 -17.08
CA LYS A 367 -10.47 -6.94 -17.88
C LYS A 367 -11.46 -5.82 -17.59
N GLY A 368 -11.43 -5.20 -16.39
CA GLY A 368 -12.43 -4.28 -15.88
C GLY A 368 -13.73 -4.98 -15.47
N THR A 369 -13.62 -6.25 -15.07
CA THR A 369 -14.72 -7.07 -14.57
C THR A 369 -14.32 -7.78 -13.28
N VAL A 370 -15.30 -8.25 -12.53
CA VAL A 370 -15.15 -9.23 -11.46
C VAL A 370 -16.15 -10.35 -11.72
N ASN A 371 -15.67 -11.59 -11.88
CA ASN A 371 -16.49 -12.71 -12.30
C ASN A 371 -17.33 -12.41 -13.58
N GLY A 372 -16.72 -11.65 -14.51
CA GLY A 372 -17.37 -11.22 -15.75
C GLY A 372 -18.32 -10.03 -15.61
N MET A 373 -18.58 -9.49 -14.41
CA MET A 373 -19.44 -8.32 -14.17
C MET A 373 -18.66 -7.02 -14.28
N GLU A 374 -19.19 -6.06 -15.02
CA GLU A 374 -18.65 -4.67 -15.10
C GLU A 374 -19.29 -3.72 -14.09
N THR A 375 -20.46 -4.09 -13.57
CA THR A 375 -21.22 -3.31 -12.56
C THR A 375 -22.04 -4.24 -11.70
N GLY A 376 -22.24 -3.87 -10.44
CA GLY A 376 -23.04 -4.65 -9.49
C GLY A 376 -22.31 -4.93 -8.19
N THR A 377 -22.96 -5.71 -7.33
CA THR A 377 -22.42 -6.16 -6.04
C THR A 377 -22.28 -7.67 -6.03
N VAL A 378 -21.17 -8.17 -5.51
CA VAL A 378 -20.91 -9.61 -5.36
C VAL A 378 -20.39 -9.91 -3.97
N ARG A 379 -20.80 -11.03 -3.40
CA ARG A 379 -20.25 -11.54 -2.15
C ARG A 379 -19.24 -12.65 -2.46
N LEU A 380 -18.05 -12.54 -1.90
CA LEU A 380 -16.97 -13.53 -2.01
C LEU A 380 -16.52 -13.97 -0.62
N GLY A 381 -15.85 -15.13 -0.58
CA GLY A 381 -15.36 -15.73 0.65
C GLY A 381 -16.36 -16.67 1.30
N TYR A 382 -16.00 -17.22 2.46
CA TYR A 382 -16.73 -18.23 3.22
C TYR A 382 -17.04 -17.78 4.64
#